data_3b2455d6b20f6ac829cf30ba56f396f8
#
_entry.id   3b2455d6b20f6ac829cf30ba56f396f8
#
_cell.length_a   1.000
_cell.length_b   1.000
_cell.length_c   1.000
_cell.angle_alpha   90.00
_cell.angle_beta   90.00
_cell.angle_gamma   90.00
#
_symmetry.space_group_name_H-M   'P 1'
#
loop_
_entity.id
_entity.type
_entity.pdbx_description
1 polymer ?
#
loop_
_entity_poly.entity_id
_entity_poly.type
_entity_poly.pdbx_seq_one_letter_code
_entity_poly.pdbx_strand_id
1 'polypeptide(L)'
;MKNHQVLRQYFFWQKIVRVNGAVPWPVDFRSKIVDWPNIDKGICCDPGDNPGIYINASGGLKLGNNVNIGQNAILTTQNHYKYDHRKKSHTQGITIGNNVWIGANVSIVAGTTIGDNVTIGAGCFIKGEIPSNCTVILKAENLDIIPKTKPYEWDCTQDELG
;
A
#
# COMPACT_ATOMS: atom_id res chain seq x y z
N MET A 1 13.74 -0.20 -15.74
CA MET A 1 13.66 1.15 -16.37
C MET A 1 15.03 1.83 -16.24
N LYS A 2 15.50 2.59 -17.24
CA LYS A 2 16.75 3.34 -17.11
C LYS A 2 16.53 4.49 -16.13
N ASN A 3 17.45 4.71 -15.19
CA ASN A 3 17.36 5.71 -14.12
C ASN A 3 16.91 7.11 -14.58
N HIS A 4 17.21 7.52 -15.81
CA HIS A 4 16.81 8.82 -16.35
C HIS A 4 15.31 8.96 -16.65
N GLN A 5 14.60 7.86 -16.93
CA GLN A 5 13.14 7.92 -17.15
C GLN A 5 12.39 8.03 -15.83
N VAL A 6 12.87 7.32 -14.80
CA VAL A 6 12.33 7.38 -13.43
C VAL A 6 12.47 8.81 -12.89
N LEU A 7 13.66 9.41 -12.99
CA LEU A 7 13.90 10.78 -12.53
C LEU A 7 13.02 11.82 -13.23
N ARG A 8 12.74 11.67 -14.53
CA ARG A 8 11.86 12.60 -15.26
C ARG A 8 10.40 12.50 -14.81
N GLN A 9 9.90 11.29 -14.54
CA GLN A 9 8.52 11.06 -14.14
C GLN A 9 8.19 11.70 -12.80
N TYR A 10 9.10 11.59 -11.82
CA TYR A 10 8.87 12.11 -10.45
C TYR A 10 9.32 13.55 -10.29
N PHE A 11 10.34 14.00 -11.03
CA PHE A 11 10.97 15.30 -10.86
C PHE A 11 9.96 16.46 -10.97
N PHE A 12 9.15 16.48 -12.01
CA PHE A 12 8.21 17.55 -12.23
C PHE A 12 7.23 17.69 -11.05
N TRP A 13 6.56 16.61 -10.71
CA TRP A 13 5.55 16.63 -9.65
C TRP A 13 6.16 16.81 -8.27
N GLN A 14 7.27 16.15 -7.97
CA GLN A 14 7.86 16.15 -6.64
C GLN A 14 8.75 17.38 -6.39
N LYS A 15 9.50 17.85 -7.37
CA LYS A 15 10.46 18.96 -7.17
C LYS A 15 9.95 20.31 -7.64
N ILE A 16 9.12 20.38 -8.70
CA ILE A 16 8.55 21.62 -9.22
C ILE A 16 7.18 21.90 -8.60
N VAL A 17 6.21 20.99 -8.75
CA VAL A 17 4.86 21.14 -8.19
C VAL A 17 4.86 20.90 -6.66
N ARG A 18 5.87 20.21 -6.15
CA ARG A 18 6.11 19.91 -4.72
C ARG A 18 5.10 18.97 -4.06
N VAL A 19 4.38 18.17 -4.83
CA VAL A 19 3.59 17.05 -4.29
C VAL A 19 4.56 16.02 -3.72
N ASN A 20 4.44 15.70 -2.43
CA ASN A 20 5.42 14.91 -1.69
C ASN A 20 6.86 15.48 -1.73
N GLY A 21 7.02 16.78 -1.94
CA GLY A 21 8.31 17.45 -2.20
C GLY A 21 9.33 17.33 -1.07
N ALA A 22 8.88 17.14 0.17
CA ALA A 22 9.73 16.97 1.34
C ALA A 22 10.29 15.55 1.47
N VAL A 23 9.68 14.55 0.81
CA VAL A 23 10.15 13.16 0.87
C VAL A 23 11.45 13.01 0.09
N PRO A 24 12.53 12.43 0.70
CA PRO A 24 13.85 12.39 0.09
C PRO A 24 14.05 11.31 -0.98
N TRP A 25 13.09 10.45 -1.24
CA TRP A 25 13.10 9.42 -2.29
C TRP A 25 11.98 9.66 -3.32
N PRO A 26 12.00 8.99 -4.49
CA PRO A 26 10.95 9.11 -5.50
C PRO A 26 9.58 8.67 -4.98
N VAL A 27 8.57 9.52 -5.16
CA VAL A 27 7.17 9.23 -4.79
C VAL A 27 6.25 9.62 -5.94
N ASP A 28 5.36 8.75 -6.36
CA ASP A 28 4.34 9.06 -7.37
C ASP A 28 3.41 10.17 -6.87
N PHE A 29 3.03 11.08 -7.75
CA PHE A 29 2.19 12.24 -7.38
C PHE A 29 0.78 11.85 -6.91
N ARG A 30 0.31 10.65 -7.24
CA ARG A 30 -0.97 10.07 -6.80
C ARG A 30 -0.87 9.37 -5.45
N SER A 31 0.34 9.16 -4.95
CA SER A 31 0.59 8.56 -3.64
C SER A 31 0.64 9.63 -2.55
N LYS A 32 0.33 9.25 -1.32
CA LYS A 32 0.36 10.13 -0.16
C LYS A 32 1.16 9.51 0.97
N ILE A 33 2.21 10.20 1.41
CA ILE A 33 3.05 9.81 2.54
C ILE A 33 2.83 10.80 3.67
N VAL A 34 2.33 10.30 4.79
CA VAL A 34 2.12 11.09 6.02
C VAL A 34 3.20 10.70 7.02
N ASP A 35 3.81 11.69 7.67
CA ASP A 35 4.86 11.53 8.68
C ASP A 35 6.08 10.73 8.15
N TRP A 36 6.53 11.06 6.94
CA TRP A 36 7.67 10.40 6.30
C TRP A 36 8.96 10.36 7.15
N PRO A 37 9.25 11.28 8.07
CA PRO A 37 10.44 11.17 8.93
C PRO A 37 10.43 9.96 9.86
N ASN A 38 9.25 9.36 10.09
CA ASN A 38 9.08 8.14 10.88
C ASN A 38 9.23 6.86 10.04
N ILE A 39 9.66 6.98 8.78
CA ILE A 39 9.93 5.84 7.90
C ILE A 39 11.44 5.55 7.92
N ASP A 40 11.81 4.41 8.49
CA ASP A 40 13.15 3.83 8.39
C ASP A 40 13.13 2.81 7.25
N LYS A 41 13.82 3.10 6.14
CA LYS A 41 13.81 2.26 4.94
C LYS A 41 15.21 1.78 4.57
N GLY A 42 15.29 0.56 4.09
CA GLY A 42 16.50 -0.02 3.52
C GLY A 42 16.81 0.47 2.10
N ILE A 43 17.73 -0.20 1.45
CA ILE A 43 18.09 0.02 0.05
C ILE A 43 17.15 -0.73 -0.90
N CYS A 44 17.04 -0.29 -2.15
CA CYS A 44 16.10 -0.84 -3.15
C CYS A 44 14.66 -0.85 -2.65
N CYS A 45 14.26 0.21 -1.94
CA CYS A 45 12.95 0.38 -1.35
C CYS A 45 12.57 1.86 -1.41
N ASP A 46 11.65 2.22 -2.29
CA ASP A 46 11.12 3.59 -2.42
C ASP A 46 9.61 3.60 -2.17
N PRO A 47 9.19 3.62 -0.88
CA PRO A 47 7.77 3.52 -0.53
C PRO A 47 6.98 4.70 -1.10
N GLY A 48 5.95 4.39 -1.90
CA GLY A 48 5.14 5.38 -2.60
C GLY A 48 5.51 5.62 -4.06
N ASP A 49 6.46 4.88 -4.63
CA ASP A 49 6.88 4.99 -6.04
C ASP A 49 5.82 4.48 -7.02
N ASN A 50 4.99 3.54 -6.64
CA ASN A 50 3.81 3.12 -7.41
C ASN A 50 2.61 4.02 -7.14
N PRO A 51 1.66 4.16 -8.10
CA PRO A 51 0.53 5.07 -7.98
C PRO A 51 -0.46 4.67 -6.88
N GLY A 52 -1.02 5.67 -6.21
CA GLY A 52 -2.14 5.49 -5.29
C GLY A 52 -1.76 4.86 -3.94
N ILE A 53 -0.49 4.69 -3.63
CA ILE A 53 -0.06 4.18 -2.32
C ILE A 53 -0.38 5.23 -1.24
N TYR A 54 -1.03 4.79 -0.17
CA TYR A 54 -1.22 5.60 1.02
C TYR A 54 -0.41 5.05 2.19
N ILE A 55 0.48 5.87 2.74
CA ILE A 55 1.27 5.53 3.93
C ILE A 55 0.99 6.56 5.02
N ASN A 56 0.56 6.08 6.18
CA ASN A 56 0.53 6.86 7.41
C ASN A 56 1.53 6.23 8.38
N ALA A 57 2.67 6.89 8.56
CA ALA A 57 3.77 6.43 9.39
C ALA A 57 3.80 7.06 10.79
N SER A 58 2.68 7.62 11.30
CA SER A 58 2.63 8.29 12.62
C SER A 58 3.13 7.42 13.77
N GLY A 59 2.95 6.10 13.68
CA GLY A 59 3.43 5.12 14.67
C GLY A 59 4.77 4.46 14.37
N GLY A 60 5.45 4.90 13.31
CA GLY A 60 6.69 4.33 12.81
C GLY A 60 6.49 3.23 11.77
N LEU A 61 7.25 3.28 10.70
CA LEU A 61 7.28 2.26 9.66
C LEU A 61 8.73 1.87 9.39
N LYS A 62 9.05 0.59 9.62
CA LYS A 62 10.36 0.05 9.33
C LYS A 62 10.28 -0.89 8.13
N LEU A 63 11.10 -0.63 7.11
CA LEU A 63 11.18 -1.40 5.88
C LEU A 63 12.62 -1.90 5.70
N GLY A 64 12.77 -3.17 5.45
CA GLY A 64 14.06 -3.77 5.12
C GLY A 64 14.53 -3.43 3.70
N ASN A 65 15.52 -4.16 3.24
CA ASN A 65 16.05 -4.04 1.89
C ASN A 65 15.16 -4.75 0.89
N ASN A 66 15.08 -4.21 -0.35
CA ASN A 66 14.35 -4.84 -1.46
C ASN A 66 12.88 -5.09 -1.10
N VAL A 67 12.20 -4.05 -0.61
CA VAL A 67 10.76 -4.07 -0.36
C VAL A 67 10.05 -3.33 -1.49
N ASN A 68 9.16 -4.04 -2.18
CA ASN A 68 8.36 -3.49 -3.27
C ASN A 68 6.88 -3.43 -2.88
N ILE A 69 6.25 -2.29 -3.09
CA ILE A 69 4.86 -2.05 -2.70
C ILE A 69 4.03 -1.78 -3.96
N GLY A 70 3.04 -2.62 -4.19
CA GLY A 70 2.14 -2.50 -5.35
C GLY A 70 1.21 -1.29 -5.26
N GLN A 71 0.65 -0.93 -6.41
CA GLN A 71 -0.25 0.23 -6.54
C GLN A 71 -1.47 0.12 -5.59
N ASN A 72 -1.95 1.27 -5.13
CA ASN A 72 -3.10 1.40 -4.23
C ASN A 72 -2.97 0.62 -2.90
N ALA A 73 -1.76 0.22 -2.52
CA ALA A 73 -1.55 -0.38 -1.21
C ALA A 73 -1.70 0.67 -0.10
N ILE A 74 -2.19 0.23 1.06
CA ILE A 74 -2.41 1.07 2.24
C ILE A 74 -1.57 0.52 3.40
N LEU A 75 -0.68 1.34 3.96
CA LEU A 75 0.05 1.04 5.17
C LEU A 75 -0.32 2.09 6.22
N THR A 76 -0.99 1.68 7.30
CA THR A 76 -1.36 2.63 8.35
C THR A 76 -0.92 2.16 9.73
N THR A 77 -0.11 2.97 10.38
CA THR A 77 0.42 2.71 11.73
C THR A 77 -0.44 3.33 12.82
N GLN A 78 -1.60 3.89 12.45
CA GLN A 78 -2.49 4.56 13.38
C GLN A 78 -3.93 4.12 13.20
N ASN A 79 -4.59 3.84 14.32
CA ASN A 79 -6.01 3.54 14.38
C ASN A 79 -6.78 4.66 15.13
N HIS A 80 -8.08 4.71 14.92
CA HIS A 80 -8.98 5.52 15.74
C HIS A 80 -9.38 4.79 17.02
N TYR A 81 -9.68 5.56 18.07
CA TYR A 81 -10.21 4.99 19.31
C TYR A 81 -11.62 4.48 19.06
N LYS A 82 -11.89 3.23 19.42
CA LYS A 82 -13.13 2.54 19.02
C LYS A 82 -14.42 3.15 19.58
N TYR A 83 -14.34 3.92 20.66
CA TYR A 83 -15.50 4.55 21.30
C TYR A 83 -15.63 6.05 20.98
N ASP A 84 -14.65 6.66 20.33
CA ASP A 84 -14.69 8.04 19.87
C ASP A 84 -13.70 8.21 18.71
N HIS A 85 -14.18 8.10 17.49
CA HIS A 85 -13.35 8.12 16.28
C HIS A 85 -12.64 9.46 16.03
N ARG A 86 -12.97 10.52 16.75
CA ARG A 86 -12.24 11.80 16.72
C ARG A 86 -10.90 11.69 17.45
N LYS A 87 -10.79 10.72 18.35
CA LYS A 87 -9.56 10.42 19.09
C LYS A 87 -8.75 9.36 18.39
N LYS A 88 -7.44 9.54 18.42
CA LYS A 88 -6.50 8.54 17.94
C LYS A 88 -6.28 7.50 19.04
N SER A 89 -6.20 6.24 18.66
CA SER A 89 -5.74 5.18 19.56
C SER A 89 -4.21 5.21 19.68
N HIS A 90 -3.65 4.35 20.53
CA HIS A 90 -2.21 4.15 20.58
C HIS A 90 -1.70 3.77 19.19
N THR A 91 -0.66 4.46 18.73
CA THR A 91 0.05 4.14 17.51
C THR A 91 0.90 2.90 17.73
N GLN A 92 0.87 1.98 16.78
CA GLN A 92 1.74 0.81 16.76
C GLN A 92 2.42 0.77 15.39
N GLY A 93 3.75 0.65 15.40
CA GLY A 93 4.55 0.58 14.19
C GLY A 93 4.19 -0.61 13.31
N ILE A 94 4.65 -0.53 12.08
CA ILE A 94 4.68 -1.66 11.14
C ILE A 94 6.16 -1.97 10.89
N THR A 95 6.52 -3.25 10.92
CA THR A 95 7.86 -3.72 10.58
C THR A 95 7.78 -4.71 9.43
N ILE A 96 8.56 -4.48 8.38
CA ILE A 96 8.64 -5.33 7.19
C ILE A 96 10.10 -5.69 6.96
N GLY A 97 10.38 -6.99 6.83
CA GLY A 97 11.72 -7.52 6.62
C GLY A 97 12.27 -7.29 5.21
N ASN A 98 13.27 -8.07 4.83
CA ASN A 98 13.95 -7.95 3.55
C ASN A 98 13.28 -8.82 2.47
N ASN A 99 13.44 -8.44 1.19
CA ASN A 99 12.92 -9.20 0.05
C ASN A 99 11.42 -9.47 0.14
N VAL A 100 10.65 -8.41 0.39
CA VAL A 100 9.20 -8.49 0.53
C VAL A 100 8.51 -7.86 -0.67
N TRP A 101 7.58 -8.61 -1.27
CA TRP A 101 6.69 -8.12 -2.32
C TRP A 101 5.28 -7.95 -1.76
N ILE A 102 4.76 -6.74 -1.81
CA ILE A 102 3.39 -6.40 -1.40
C ILE A 102 2.59 -6.14 -2.68
N GLY A 103 1.59 -6.97 -2.93
CA GLY A 103 0.72 -6.86 -4.10
C GLY A 103 -0.15 -5.60 -4.11
N ALA A 104 -0.82 -5.36 -5.23
CA ALA A 104 -1.73 -4.22 -5.38
C ALA A 104 -2.94 -4.33 -4.43
N ASN A 105 -3.46 -3.16 -3.98
CA ASN A 105 -4.63 -3.07 -3.10
C ASN A 105 -4.50 -3.83 -1.76
N VAL A 106 -3.29 -4.11 -1.31
CA VAL A 106 -3.04 -4.71 0.01
C VAL A 106 -3.22 -3.66 1.08
N SER A 107 -3.85 -4.03 2.20
CA SER A 107 -3.97 -3.17 3.37
C SER A 107 -3.21 -3.76 4.55
N ILE A 108 -2.22 -3.04 5.07
CA ILE A 108 -1.41 -3.41 6.23
C ILE A 108 -1.71 -2.42 7.36
N VAL A 109 -2.11 -2.95 8.51
CA VAL A 109 -2.52 -2.11 9.64
C VAL A 109 -1.53 -2.15 10.79
N ALA A 110 -1.70 -1.20 11.69
CA ALA A 110 -0.88 -1.00 12.88
C ALA A 110 -0.62 -2.28 13.69
N GLY A 111 0.61 -2.45 14.15
CA GLY A 111 1.06 -3.62 14.91
C GLY A 111 1.38 -4.85 14.07
N THR A 112 1.55 -4.68 12.75
CA THR A 112 1.93 -5.77 11.84
C THR A 112 3.45 -5.92 11.79
N THR A 113 3.90 -7.19 11.84
CA THR A 113 5.29 -7.58 11.56
C THR A 113 5.31 -8.60 10.42
N ILE A 114 6.08 -8.33 9.38
CA ILE A 114 6.28 -9.22 8.24
C ILE A 114 7.77 -9.61 8.21
N GLY A 115 8.05 -10.90 8.15
CA GLY A 115 9.41 -11.44 8.08
C GLY A 115 10.07 -11.24 6.73
N ASP A 116 11.22 -11.88 6.54
CA ASP A 116 11.99 -11.82 5.30
C ASP A 116 11.45 -12.79 4.25
N ASN A 117 11.69 -12.48 2.96
CA ASN A 117 11.34 -13.34 1.83
C ASN A 117 9.83 -13.69 1.83
N VAL A 118 8.99 -12.66 1.85
CA VAL A 118 7.53 -12.80 1.90
C VAL A 118 6.91 -12.19 0.66
N THR A 119 5.92 -12.89 0.10
CA THR A 119 5.05 -12.35 -0.97
C THR A 119 3.63 -12.20 -0.43
N ILE A 120 3.08 -11.00 -0.48
CA ILE A 120 1.67 -10.74 -0.16
C ILE A 120 0.90 -10.55 -1.47
N GLY A 121 -0.03 -11.44 -1.73
CA GLY A 121 -0.91 -11.37 -2.90
C GLY A 121 -1.83 -10.15 -2.87
N ALA A 122 -2.26 -9.71 -4.05
CA ALA A 122 -3.13 -8.54 -4.19
C ALA A 122 -4.44 -8.67 -3.38
N GLY A 123 -4.93 -7.55 -2.86
CA GLY A 123 -6.20 -7.48 -2.14
C GLY A 123 -6.18 -8.02 -0.71
N CYS A 124 -5.05 -8.51 -0.20
CA CYS A 124 -4.97 -9.03 1.17
C CYS A 124 -5.10 -7.92 2.22
N PHE A 125 -5.78 -8.25 3.31
CA PHE A 125 -5.74 -7.47 4.55
C PHE A 125 -4.80 -8.15 5.55
N ILE A 126 -3.77 -7.43 6.01
CA ILE A 126 -2.70 -7.97 6.85
C ILE A 126 -2.72 -7.31 8.23
N LYS A 127 -2.76 -8.15 9.27
CA LYS A 127 -2.67 -7.76 10.67
C LYS A 127 -1.96 -8.85 11.47
N GLY A 128 -1.07 -8.44 12.37
CA GLY A 128 -0.32 -9.36 13.24
C GLY A 128 0.99 -9.84 12.58
N GLU A 129 1.39 -11.07 12.86
CA GLU A 129 2.70 -11.60 12.46
C GLU A 129 2.59 -12.48 11.21
N ILE A 130 3.41 -12.19 10.21
CA ILE A 130 3.62 -13.00 9.01
C ILE A 130 5.05 -13.57 9.09
N PRO A 131 5.22 -14.90 9.14
CA PRO A 131 6.55 -15.51 9.24
C PRO A 131 7.36 -15.31 7.96
N SER A 132 8.67 -15.44 8.06
CA SER A 132 9.57 -15.44 6.90
C SER A 132 9.32 -16.62 5.97
N ASN A 133 9.75 -16.49 4.70
CA ASN A 133 9.74 -17.53 3.67
C ASN A 133 8.33 -18.06 3.34
N CYS A 134 7.35 -17.17 3.18
CA CYS A 134 5.99 -17.58 2.86
C CYS A 134 5.32 -16.68 1.81
N THR A 135 4.23 -17.17 1.25
CA THR A 135 3.31 -16.43 0.40
C THR A 135 1.94 -16.37 1.09
N VAL A 136 1.39 -15.17 1.20
CA VAL A 136 0.05 -14.90 1.72
C VAL A 136 -0.87 -14.58 0.56
N ILE A 137 -1.96 -15.33 0.42
CA ILE A 137 -2.97 -15.11 -0.63
C ILE A 137 -4.39 -15.21 -0.07
N LEU A 138 -5.31 -14.53 -0.73
CA LEU A 138 -6.74 -14.78 -0.54
C LEU A 138 -7.12 -16.06 -1.28
N LYS A 139 -7.79 -16.99 -0.58
CA LYS A 139 -8.33 -18.18 -1.22
C LYS A 139 -9.75 -17.94 -1.69
N ALA A 140 -10.11 -18.52 -2.86
CA ALA A 140 -11.46 -18.43 -3.42
C ALA A 140 -12.54 -19.00 -2.46
N GLU A 141 -12.20 -20.01 -1.68
CA GLU A 141 -13.09 -20.62 -0.66
C GLU A 141 -13.48 -19.67 0.47
N ASN A 142 -12.76 -18.55 0.64
CA ASN A 142 -13.11 -17.51 1.60
C ASN A 142 -14.01 -16.41 0.98
N LEU A 143 -14.43 -16.60 -0.26
CA LEU A 143 -15.35 -15.70 -0.95
C LEU A 143 -16.77 -16.25 -0.84
N ASP A 144 -17.70 -15.41 -0.42
CA ASP A 144 -19.13 -15.72 -0.48
C ASP A 144 -19.64 -15.42 -1.90
N ILE A 145 -19.83 -16.46 -2.70
CA ILE A 145 -20.24 -16.35 -4.10
C ILE A 145 -21.76 -16.52 -4.16
N ILE A 146 -22.47 -15.42 -4.24
CA ILE A 146 -23.93 -15.39 -4.28
C ILE A 146 -24.40 -15.30 -5.73
N PRO A 147 -25.07 -16.34 -6.27
CA PRO A 147 -25.61 -16.29 -7.64
C PRO A 147 -26.68 -15.20 -7.77
N LYS A 148 -26.62 -14.48 -8.86
CA LYS A 148 -27.70 -13.55 -9.22
C LYS A 148 -28.91 -14.33 -9.73
N THR A 149 -30.10 -14.02 -9.20
CA THR A 149 -31.38 -14.68 -9.58
C THR A 149 -32.03 -14.11 -10.82
N LYS A 150 -31.54 -12.95 -11.28
CA LYS A 150 -32.01 -12.27 -12.48
C LYS A 150 -30.85 -11.92 -13.40
N PRO A 151 -31.06 -11.91 -14.71
CA PRO A 151 -30.09 -11.38 -15.66
C PRO A 151 -29.90 -9.89 -15.46
N TYR A 152 -28.82 -9.36 -16.01
CA TYR A 152 -28.56 -7.92 -16.02
C TYR A 152 -29.59 -7.25 -16.92
N GLU A 153 -30.25 -6.19 -16.42
CA GLU A 153 -31.43 -5.58 -17.07
C GLU A 153 -31.06 -4.53 -18.14
N TRP A 154 -29.88 -3.92 -18.04
CA TRP A 154 -29.43 -2.91 -18.99
C TRP A 154 -28.57 -3.52 -20.11
N ASP A 155 -28.94 -3.22 -21.35
CA ASP A 155 -28.21 -3.63 -22.54
C ASP A 155 -27.49 -2.41 -23.15
N CYS A 156 -26.17 -2.32 -22.93
CA CYS A 156 -25.36 -1.20 -23.42
C CYS A 156 -25.30 -1.11 -24.95
N THR A 157 -25.60 -2.20 -25.68
CA THR A 157 -25.58 -2.17 -27.13
C THR A 157 -26.71 -1.37 -27.71
N GLN A 158 -27.81 -1.18 -26.97
CA GLN A 158 -28.96 -0.38 -27.40
C GLN A 158 -28.71 1.13 -27.26
N ASP A 159 -27.83 1.56 -26.35
CA ASP A 159 -27.52 2.99 -26.13
C ASP A 159 -26.48 3.54 -27.11
N GLU A 160 -25.64 2.68 -27.73
CA GLU A 160 -24.68 3.08 -28.76
C GLU A 160 -25.30 3.27 -30.16
N LEU A 161 -26.57 2.86 -30.36
CA LEU A 161 -27.30 2.90 -31.64
C LEU A 161 -28.33 4.05 -31.70
N GLY A 162 -28.37 4.91 -30.69
CA GLY A 162 -29.26 6.08 -30.58
C GLY A 162 -28.68 7.38 -31.09
#